data_08dedc13638c77237dfc2c4b17323370
#
_entry.id   08dedc13638c77237dfc2c4b17323370
#
_cell.length_a   1.000
_cell.length_b   1.000
_cell.length_c   1.000
_cell.angle_alpha   90.00
_cell.angle_beta   90.00
_cell.angle_gamma   90.00
#
_symmetry.space_group_name_H-M   'P 1'
#
loop_
_entity.id
_entity.type
_entity.pdbx_description
1 polymer ?
#
loop_
_entity_poly.entity_id
_entity_poly.type
_entity_poly.pdbx_seq_one_letter_code
_entity_poly.pdbx_strand_id
1 'polypeptide(L)'
;MKPIEIFSEFISKELDGDIQKLLDYDLKQLKNNGVFGCPNRRFDPDDTNIMRAIYCLTFSDVWRNLSLENSGEGKLRGDTINSSATFFSYPWADKFTPKWNPPTDLTDKIKTFQHTFHTIGNMMVLPDRRINEWSINKHRGCHDEWHDYEDRFLAALHKVLTGRPDLDEDLQELVQLNNEDSAPFYGEEGWRNFINGNMLNDYVNSDYLPIIKSKGYTWWRGGYVNKQRYFAEAYRYIDESTRIIHNRGKRMLETLKEKLD
;
A
#
# COMPACT_ATOMS: atom_id res chain seq x y z
N MET A 1 -9.47 17.57 -15.45
CA MET A 1 -9.95 16.34 -16.15
C MET A 1 -10.68 15.48 -15.14
N LYS A 2 -11.82 14.89 -15.48
CA LYS A 2 -12.53 13.98 -14.56
C LYS A 2 -11.73 12.68 -14.39
N PRO A 3 -11.83 11.98 -13.23
CA PRO A 3 -11.10 10.72 -13.02
C PRO A 3 -11.28 9.70 -14.15
N ILE A 4 -12.50 9.54 -14.64
CA ILE A 4 -12.82 8.62 -15.74
C ILE A 4 -12.14 9.01 -17.06
N GLU A 5 -12.03 10.31 -17.35
CA GLU A 5 -11.35 10.81 -18.55
C GLU A 5 -9.84 10.51 -18.50
N ILE A 6 -9.20 10.75 -17.35
CA ILE A 6 -7.78 10.42 -17.13
C ILE A 6 -7.55 8.93 -17.31
N PHE A 7 -8.42 8.12 -16.72
CA PHE A 7 -8.30 6.67 -16.77
C PHE A 7 -8.51 6.11 -18.19
N SER A 8 -9.52 6.58 -18.91
CA SER A 8 -9.78 6.17 -20.31
C SER A 8 -8.62 6.57 -21.23
N GLU A 9 -8.07 7.78 -21.05
CA GLU A 9 -6.92 8.24 -21.81
C GLU A 9 -5.66 7.40 -21.50
N PHE A 10 -5.46 7.03 -20.24
CA PHE A 10 -4.37 6.16 -19.83
C PHE A 10 -4.46 4.78 -20.47
N ILE A 11 -5.63 4.14 -20.44
CA ILE A 11 -5.84 2.85 -21.11
C ILE A 11 -5.49 2.94 -22.59
N SER A 12 -5.95 3.99 -23.27
CA SER A 12 -5.69 4.17 -24.70
C SER A 12 -4.21 4.38 -25.01
N LYS A 13 -3.49 5.19 -24.22
CA LYS A 13 -2.11 5.62 -24.54
C LYS A 13 -1.01 4.73 -23.98
N GLU A 14 -1.22 4.19 -22.78
CA GLU A 14 -0.18 3.42 -22.05
C GLU A 14 -0.43 1.91 -22.10
N LEU A 15 -1.69 1.49 -22.34
CA LEU A 15 -2.08 0.08 -22.33
C LEU A 15 -2.55 -0.43 -23.70
N ASP A 16 -2.42 0.37 -24.76
CA ASP A 16 -2.89 0.02 -26.12
C ASP A 16 -4.38 -0.38 -26.20
N GLY A 17 -5.19 0.21 -25.34
CA GLY A 17 -6.62 -0.11 -25.23
C GLY A 17 -6.95 -1.37 -24.43
N ASP A 18 -5.97 -2.09 -23.92
CA ASP A 18 -6.16 -3.33 -23.15
C ASP A 18 -6.02 -3.09 -21.64
N ILE A 19 -7.17 -2.93 -20.97
CA ILE A 19 -7.23 -2.72 -19.52
C ILE A 19 -6.60 -3.88 -18.73
N GLN A 20 -6.50 -5.10 -19.26
CA GLN A 20 -5.89 -6.24 -18.55
C GLN A 20 -4.42 -6.00 -18.25
N LYS A 21 -3.71 -5.24 -19.10
CA LYS A 21 -2.31 -4.88 -18.90
C LYS A 21 -2.08 -4.05 -17.64
N LEU A 22 -3.13 -3.39 -17.11
CA LEU A 22 -3.04 -2.62 -15.86
C LEU A 22 -2.64 -3.47 -14.65
N LEU A 23 -3.00 -4.75 -14.65
CA LEU A 23 -2.72 -5.65 -13.54
C LEU A 23 -1.21 -5.76 -13.24
N ASP A 24 -0.41 -5.78 -14.29
CA ASP A 24 1.04 -5.96 -14.22
C ASP A 24 1.81 -4.68 -14.61
N TYR A 25 1.10 -3.56 -14.77
CA TYR A 25 1.73 -2.29 -15.15
C TYR A 25 2.55 -1.72 -14.00
N ASP A 26 3.85 -1.54 -14.21
CA ASP A 26 4.74 -0.90 -13.24
C ASP A 26 4.59 0.63 -13.29
N LEU A 27 3.93 1.20 -12.31
CA LEU A 27 3.69 2.64 -12.17
C LEU A 27 4.97 3.50 -12.16
N LYS A 28 6.14 2.89 -11.87
CA LYS A 28 7.43 3.60 -12.00
C LYS A 28 7.71 4.10 -13.41
N GLN A 29 7.14 3.46 -14.44
CA GLN A 29 7.29 3.88 -15.83
C GLN A 29 6.75 5.30 -16.06
N LEU A 30 5.86 5.78 -15.19
CA LEU A 30 5.28 7.11 -15.27
C LEU A 30 6.15 8.24 -14.72
N LYS A 31 7.38 7.97 -14.29
CA LYS A 31 8.27 8.96 -13.65
C LYS A 31 8.44 10.25 -14.46
N ASN A 32 8.46 10.16 -15.77
CA ASN A 32 8.63 11.30 -16.65
C ASN A 32 7.37 11.66 -17.44
N ASN A 33 6.25 11.07 -17.09
CA ASN A 33 4.95 11.31 -17.74
C ASN A 33 4.25 12.49 -17.07
N GLY A 34 4.14 13.62 -17.77
CA GLY A 34 3.54 14.84 -17.23
C GLY A 34 2.02 14.76 -17.06
N VAL A 35 1.33 13.84 -17.75
CA VAL A 35 -0.12 13.70 -17.71
C VAL A 35 -0.56 12.71 -16.61
N PHE A 36 0.03 11.51 -16.63
CA PHE A 36 -0.37 10.41 -15.74
C PHE A 36 0.52 10.27 -14.51
N GLY A 37 1.72 10.86 -14.53
CA GLY A 37 2.67 10.83 -13.42
C GLY A 37 2.32 11.77 -12.26
N CYS A 38 3.29 12.07 -11.43
CA CYS A 38 3.10 12.94 -10.29
C CYS A 38 2.99 14.41 -10.71
N PRO A 39 2.03 15.15 -10.14
CA PRO A 39 1.90 16.59 -10.36
C PRO A 39 3.05 17.38 -9.74
N ASN A 40 3.79 16.78 -8.82
CA ASN A 40 4.86 17.39 -8.05
C ASN A 40 6.25 16.98 -8.56
N ARG A 41 7.29 17.72 -8.15
CA ARG A 41 8.69 17.43 -8.55
C ARG A 41 9.22 16.09 -8.03
N ARG A 42 8.70 15.60 -6.91
CA ARG A 42 9.05 14.29 -6.36
C ARG A 42 8.12 13.25 -6.90
N PHE A 43 8.68 12.31 -7.61
CA PHE A 43 7.92 11.17 -8.12
C PHE A 43 7.68 10.16 -7.01
N ASP A 44 6.40 9.79 -6.84
CA ASP A 44 5.93 8.72 -5.98
C ASP A 44 4.87 7.91 -6.73
N PRO A 45 5.05 6.59 -6.95
CA PRO A 45 4.12 5.80 -7.72
C PRO A 45 2.69 5.79 -7.18
N ASP A 46 2.51 5.82 -5.85
CA ASP A 46 1.22 5.80 -5.19
C ASP A 46 0.49 7.16 -5.20
N ASP A 47 1.20 8.24 -5.54
CA ASP A 47 0.69 9.62 -5.61
C ASP A 47 0.58 10.15 -7.06
N THR A 48 0.64 9.27 -8.05
CA THR A 48 0.49 9.63 -9.46
C THR A 48 -0.93 10.07 -9.80
N ASN A 49 -1.09 10.91 -10.85
CA ASN A 49 -2.41 11.34 -11.31
C ASN A 49 -3.30 10.15 -11.68
N ILE A 50 -2.70 9.11 -12.28
CA ILE A 50 -3.46 7.90 -12.63
C ILE A 50 -3.90 7.15 -11.37
N MET A 51 -3.05 7.01 -10.35
CA MET A 51 -3.46 6.35 -9.11
C MET A 51 -4.57 7.11 -8.39
N ARG A 52 -4.51 8.43 -8.37
CA ARG A 52 -5.59 9.27 -7.83
C ARG A 52 -6.90 9.06 -8.57
N ALA A 53 -6.84 8.99 -9.91
CA ALA A 53 -8.02 8.67 -10.72
C ALA A 53 -8.56 7.27 -10.39
N ILE A 54 -7.69 6.27 -10.27
CA ILE A 54 -8.05 4.90 -9.89
C ILE A 54 -8.69 4.87 -8.49
N TYR A 55 -8.12 5.55 -7.50
CA TYR A 55 -8.72 5.64 -6.15
C TYR A 55 -10.12 6.26 -6.18
N CYS A 56 -10.31 7.35 -6.93
CA CYS A 56 -11.63 7.95 -7.08
C CYS A 56 -12.65 7.01 -7.72
N LEU A 57 -12.23 6.16 -8.64
CA LEU A 57 -13.09 5.23 -9.34
C LEU A 57 -13.41 3.97 -8.54
N THR A 58 -12.42 3.44 -7.80
CA THR A 58 -12.55 2.18 -7.05
C THR A 58 -13.09 2.36 -5.64
N PHE A 59 -12.76 3.49 -4.97
CA PHE A 59 -13.12 3.72 -3.56
C PHE A 59 -14.08 4.90 -3.36
N SER A 60 -14.72 5.39 -4.43
CA SER A 60 -15.51 6.63 -4.45
C SER A 60 -16.58 6.73 -3.36
N ASP A 61 -17.22 5.62 -2.99
CA ASP A 61 -18.32 5.63 -2.01
C ASP A 61 -17.83 5.86 -0.58
N VAL A 62 -16.61 5.42 -0.27
CA VAL A 62 -15.96 5.60 1.03
C VAL A 62 -15.15 6.90 1.08
N TRP A 63 -14.56 7.28 -0.06
CA TRP A 63 -13.57 8.36 -0.17
C TRP A 63 -14.06 9.54 -1.00
N ARG A 64 -15.31 9.97 -0.81
CA ARG A 64 -15.95 11.06 -1.56
C ARG A 64 -15.17 12.38 -1.65
N ASN A 65 -14.18 12.56 -0.77
CA ASN A 65 -13.36 13.77 -0.70
C ASN A 65 -11.97 13.61 -1.33
N LEU A 66 -11.70 12.51 -2.05
CA LEU A 66 -10.48 12.39 -2.85
C LEU A 66 -10.53 13.42 -3.98
N SER A 67 -9.88 14.55 -3.77
CA SER A 67 -9.72 15.57 -4.79
C SER A 67 -8.43 15.36 -5.55
N LEU A 68 -8.52 15.27 -6.88
CA LEU A 68 -7.34 15.27 -7.76
C LEU A 68 -6.54 16.58 -7.68
N GLU A 69 -7.19 17.66 -7.22
CA GLU A 69 -6.62 19.01 -7.18
C GLU A 69 -5.75 19.27 -5.94
N ASN A 70 -5.92 18.51 -4.87
CA ASN A 70 -5.25 18.77 -3.59
C ASN A 70 -4.05 17.85 -3.34
N SER A 71 -3.08 17.91 -4.22
CA SER A 71 -1.89 17.07 -4.21
C SER A 71 -0.87 17.30 -3.09
N GLY A 72 -1.10 18.26 -2.20
CA GLY A 72 -0.16 18.58 -1.12
C GLY A 72 -0.80 18.76 0.25
N GLU A 73 -2.09 18.97 0.30
CA GLU A 73 -2.85 19.28 1.52
C GLU A 73 -4.05 18.31 1.70
N GLY A 74 -4.09 17.25 0.91
CA GLY A 74 -5.19 16.29 0.94
C GLY A 74 -5.27 15.55 2.26
N LYS A 75 -6.50 15.29 2.70
CA LYS A 75 -6.84 14.55 3.91
C LYS A 75 -6.54 13.05 3.77
N LEU A 76 -6.38 12.59 2.54
CA LEU A 76 -6.12 11.20 2.17
C LEU A 76 -4.87 11.11 1.31
N ARG A 77 -4.13 10.05 1.47
CA ARG A 77 -2.89 9.83 0.75
C ARG A 77 -2.77 8.39 0.27
N GLY A 78 -2.14 8.24 -0.92
CA GLY A 78 -1.72 6.94 -1.39
C GLY A 78 -0.56 6.39 -0.59
N ASP A 79 -0.51 5.08 -0.44
CA ASP A 79 0.62 4.35 0.13
C ASP A 79 0.67 2.93 -0.44
N THR A 80 1.80 2.27 -0.29
CA THR A 80 1.96 0.86 -0.65
C THR A 80 1.59 -0.05 0.51
N ILE A 81 0.93 -1.16 0.23
CA ILE A 81 0.53 -2.14 1.25
C ILE A 81 1.74 -2.92 1.74
N ASN A 82 2.41 -3.62 0.83
CA ASN A 82 3.62 -4.37 1.13
C ASN A 82 4.84 -3.65 0.55
N SER A 83 5.99 -3.73 1.19
CA SER A 83 7.19 -3.06 0.75
C SER A 83 8.33 -4.02 0.44
N SER A 84 9.08 -3.74 -0.62
CA SER A 84 10.35 -4.39 -0.88
C SER A 84 11.49 -3.84 0.01
N ALA A 85 11.26 -2.74 0.69
CA ALA A 85 12.26 -2.12 1.59
C ALA A 85 12.70 -3.05 2.70
N THR A 86 11.85 -3.99 3.11
CA THR A 86 12.18 -5.05 4.05
C THR A 86 13.43 -5.87 3.66
N PHE A 87 13.79 -5.91 2.36
CA PHE A 87 14.96 -6.64 1.87
C PHE A 87 16.24 -5.81 1.83
N PHE A 88 16.13 -4.50 2.04
CA PHE A 88 17.23 -3.58 1.90
C PHE A 88 17.55 -2.90 3.23
N SER A 89 18.83 -2.73 3.53
CA SER A 89 19.20 -1.88 4.64
C SER A 89 18.88 -0.42 4.30
N TYR A 90 18.24 0.25 5.24
CA TYR A 90 17.96 1.68 5.16
C TYR A 90 19.23 2.50 4.82
N PRO A 91 19.14 3.57 4.01
CA PRO A 91 17.95 4.14 3.43
C PRO A 91 17.70 3.67 1.99
N TRP A 92 16.56 3.07 1.70
CA TRP A 92 15.95 2.90 0.37
C TRP A 92 16.95 2.55 -0.74
N ALA A 93 17.81 1.59 -0.46
CA ALA A 93 18.77 1.19 -1.46
C ALA A 93 18.05 0.30 -2.48
N ASP A 94 17.97 0.75 -3.72
CA ASP A 94 17.77 -0.13 -4.87
C ASP A 94 18.91 -1.16 -5.01
N LYS A 95 19.71 -1.30 -3.96
CA LYS A 95 20.91 -2.11 -3.94
C LYS A 95 20.82 -3.17 -2.85
N PHE A 96 20.85 -4.41 -3.27
CA PHE A 96 21.21 -5.53 -2.41
C PHE A 96 22.46 -5.20 -1.61
N THR A 97 22.40 -5.30 -0.30
CA THR A 97 23.61 -5.25 0.49
C THR A 97 24.40 -6.55 0.29
N PRO A 98 25.65 -6.50 -0.15
CA PRO A 98 26.47 -7.68 -0.37
C PRO A 98 26.64 -8.60 0.85
N LYS A 99 26.27 -8.11 2.04
CA LYS A 99 26.37 -8.83 3.31
C LYS A 99 25.53 -10.12 3.37
N TRP A 100 24.52 -10.26 2.53
CA TRP A 100 23.61 -11.39 2.60
C TRP A 100 24.00 -12.55 1.73
N ASN A 101 24.57 -12.28 0.59
CA ASN A 101 24.88 -13.27 -0.43
C ASN A 101 23.72 -14.30 -0.61
N PRO A 102 22.51 -13.82 -0.97
CA PRO A 102 21.36 -14.68 -1.12
C PRO A 102 21.56 -15.64 -2.31
N PRO A 103 20.88 -16.77 -2.34
CA PRO A 103 20.81 -17.63 -3.53
C PRO A 103 20.35 -16.82 -4.76
N THR A 104 20.82 -17.22 -5.95
CA THR A 104 20.52 -16.51 -7.21
C THR A 104 19.03 -16.45 -7.46
N ASP A 105 18.31 -17.53 -7.23
CA ASP A 105 16.85 -17.62 -7.41
C ASP A 105 16.09 -16.70 -6.45
N LEU A 106 16.55 -16.53 -5.20
CA LEU A 106 15.97 -15.55 -4.28
C LEU A 106 16.22 -14.11 -4.76
N THR A 107 17.43 -13.85 -5.27
CA THR A 107 17.76 -12.55 -5.85
C THR A 107 16.83 -12.20 -7.02
N ASP A 108 16.60 -13.14 -7.90
CA ASP A 108 15.71 -12.94 -9.06
C ASP A 108 14.25 -12.78 -8.61
N LYS A 109 13.83 -13.53 -7.60
CA LYS A 109 12.50 -13.40 -7.02
C LYS A 109 12.27 -12.03 -6.37
N ILE A 110 13.26 -11.49 -5.66
CA ILE A 110 13.18 -10.14 -5.10
C ILE A 110 13.10 -9.08 -6.21
N LYS A 111 13.88 -9.21 -7.29
CA LYS A 111 13.78 -8.31 -8.45
C LYS A 111 12.39 -8.34 -9.08
N THR A 112 11.83 -9.53 -9.25
CA THR A 112 10.45 -9.68 -9.74
C THR A 112 9.45 -9.02 -8.80
N PHE A 113 9.61 -9.23 -7.49
CA PHE A 113 8.75 -8.60 -6.49
C PHE A 113 8.84 -7.06 -6.50
N GLN A 114 10.00 -6.48 -6.84
CA GLN A 114 10.14 -5.04 -7.00
C GLN A 114 9.27 -4.46 -8.13
N HIS A 115 8.98 -5.22 -9.17
CA HIS A 115 7.99 -4.81 -10.18
C HIS A 115 6.57 -4.92 -9.65
N THR A 116 6.22 -6.04 -9.01
CA THR A 116 4.90 -6.26 -8.39
C THR A 116 4.57 -5.21 -7.33
N PHE A 117 5.57 -4.75 -6.61
CA PHE A 117 5.46 -3.73 -5.58
C PHE A 117 4.86 -2.39 -6.07
N HIS A 118 5.03 -2.04 -7.34
CA HIS A 118 4.51 -0.79 -7.92
C HIS A 118 3.30 -1.00 -8.83
N THR A 119 2.59 -2.12 -8.70
CA THR A 119 1.32 -2.35 -9.41
C THR A 119 0.13 -1.85 -8.60
N ILE A 120 -1.00 -1.62 -9.27
CA ILE A 120 -2.23 -1.12 -8.63
C ILE A 120 -2.67 -1.95 -7.42
N GLY A 121 -2.45 -3.27 -7.48
CA GLY A 121 -2.84 -4.18 -6.40
C GLY A 121 -2.12 -3.94 -5.08
N ASN A 122 -0.99 -3.23 -5.10
CA ASN A 122 -0.24 -2.88 -3.89
C ASN A 122 -0.51 -1.45 -3.39
N MET A 123 -1.36 -0.70 -4.07
CA MET A 123 -1.65 0.68 -3.70
C MET A 123 -2.90 0.77 -2.84
N MET A 124 -2.84 1.49 -1.74
CA MET A 124 -3.98 1.74 -0.84
C MET A 124 -4.10 3.22 -0.53
N VAL A 125 -5.16 3.60 0.19
CA VAL A 125 -5.39 4.96 0.66
C VAL A 125 -5.43 4.95 2.18
N LEU A 126 -4.69 5.87 2.79
CA LEU A 126 -4.69 6.11 4.23
C LEU A 126 -5.24 7.50 4.56
N PRO A 127 -5.91 7.66 5.71
CA PRO A 127 -6.13 8.98 6.29
C PRO A 127 -4.79 9.50 6.80
N ASP A 128 -4.15 10.37 6.02
CA ASP A 128 -2.74 10.70 6.25
C ASP A 128 -2.42 12.18 6.08
N ARG A 129 -3.15 13.02 6.79
CA ARG A 129 -2.78 14.43 6.90
C ARG A 129 -1.48 14.56 7.68
N ARG A 130 -0.49 15.22 7.10
CA ARG A 130 0.74 15.54 7.81
C ARG A 130 0.48 16.64 8.85
N ILE A 131 0.83 16.34 10.08
CA ILE A 131 0.85 17.28 11.19
C ILE A 131 2.28 17.32 11.71
N ASN A 132 2.95 18.48 11.64
CA ASN A 132 4.34 18.64 12.10
C ASN A 132 5.31 17.60 11.52
N GLU A 133 5.20 17.32 10.23
CA GLU A 133 6.01 16.31 9.51
C GLU A 133 5.70 14.85 9.86
N TRP A 134 4.79 14.56 10.77
CA TRP A 134 4.36 13.22 11.13
C TRP A 134 3.06 12.86 10.44
N SER A 135 2.93 11.59 10.09
CA SER A 135 1.74 11.01 9.48
C SER A 135 1.63 9.54 9.89
N ILE A 136 0.43 8.99 9.77
CA ILE A 136 0.20 7.54 10.01
C ILE A 136 1.13 6.71 9.12
N ASN A 137 1.27 7.08 7.85
CA ASN A 137 2.16 6.41 6.92
C ASN A 137 3.64 6.48 7.38
N LYS A 138 4.12 7.68 7.76
CA LYS A 138 5.51 7.82 8.21
C LYS A 138 5.77 7.02 9.49
N HIS A 139 4.82 7.03 10.41
CA HIS A 139 4.90 6.23 11.65
C HIS A 139 4.95 4.74 11.35
N ARG A 140 4.08 4.26 10.44
CA ARG A 140 4.08 2.88 9.97
C ARG A 140 5.46 2.42 9.48
N GLY A 141 6.12 3.21 8.66
CA GLY A 141 7.46 2.90 8.13
C GLY A 141 8.59 2.97 9.16
N CYS A 142 8.38 3.58 10.32
CA CYS A 142 9.39 3.77 11.36
C CYS A 142 9.20 2.84 12.58
N HIS A 143 8.02 2.21 12.70
CA HIS A 143 7.72 1.39 13.86
C HIS A 143 8.37 0.02 13.78
N ASP A 144 9.13 -0.35 14.82
CA ASP A 144 9.93 -1.58 14.85
C ASP A 144 9.12 -2.87 14.70
N GLU A 145 7.87 -2.88 15.17
CA GLU A 145 7.02 -4.08 15.11
C GLU A 145 6.30 -4.24 13.78
N TRP A 146 6.14 -3.14 13.04
CA TRP A 146 5.35 -3.16 11.80
C TRP A 146 6.19 -3.09 10.53
N HIS A 147 7.35 -2.57 10.59
CA HIS A 147 8.29 -2.35 9.50
C HIS A 147 7.84 -2.96 8.14
N ASP A 148 6.99 -2.25 7.42
CA ASP A 148 6.39 -2.69 6.15
C ASP A 148 5.55 -3.99 6.19
N TYR A 149 5.21 -4.49 7.40
CA TYR A 149 4.27 -5.59 7.58
C TYR A 149 2.85 -5.06 7.75
N GLU A 150 2.11 -5.03 6.65
CA GLU A 150 0.77 -4.48 6.62
C GLU A 150 -0.20 -5.14 7.60
N ASP A 151 -0.14 -6.46 7.74
CA ASP A 151 -1.00 -7.22 8.63
C ASP A 151 -0.82 -6.83 10.10
N ARG A 152 0.40 -6.52 10.53
CA ARG A 152 0.68 -6.02 11.88
C ARG A 152 0.19 -4.60 12.07
N PHE A 153 0.44 -3.75 11.09
CA PHE A 153 -0.08 -2.39 11.08
C PHE A 153 -1.61 -2.37 11.14
N LEU A 154 -2.29 -3.17 10.33
CA LEU A 154 -3.74 -3.28 10.34
C LEU A 154 -4.28 -3.80 11.66
N ALA A 155 -3.57 -4.73 12.33
CA ALA A 155 -3.97 -5.21 13.65
C ALA A 155 -3.89 -4.11 14.72
N ALA A 156 -2.85 -3.28 14.69
CA ALA A 156 -2.73 -2.13 15.57
C ALA A 156 -3.80 -1.06 15.26
N LEU A 157 -3.97 -0.73 13.98
CA LEU A 157 -4.97 0.26 13.54
C LEU A 157 -6.40 -0.17 13.90
N HIS A 158 -6.74 -1.47 13.77
CA HIS A 158 -8.02 -2.01 14.22
C HIS A 158 -8.28 -1.72 15.68
N LYS A 159 -7.31 -2.00 16.57
CA LYS A 159 -7.44 -1.72 17.99
C LYS A 159 -7.73 -0.24 18.28
N VAL A 160 -6.97 0.64 17.62
CA VAL A 160 -7.13 2.09 17.77
C VAL A 160 -8.52 2.54 17.31
N LEU A 161 -8.93 2.14 16.11
CA LEU A 161 -10.20 2.56 15.54
C LEU A 161 -11.42 1.98 16.28
N THR A 162 -11.31 0.78 16.86
CA THR A 162 -12.40 0.15 17.62
C THR A 162 -12.36 0.45 19.12
N GLY A 163 -11.42 1.30 19.58
CA GLY A 163 -11.36 1.76 20.97
C GLY A 163 -10.92 0.71 21.98
N ARG A 164 -10.12 -0.27 21.58
CA ARG A 164 -9.62 -1.30 22.51
C ARG A 164 -8.47 -0.79 23.38
N PRO A 165 -8.36 -1.20 24.64
CA PRO A 165 -7.48 -0.57 25.63
C PRO A 165 -5.98 -0.94 25.50
N ASP A 166 -5.63 -2.02 24.83
CA ASP A 166 -4.23 -2.45 24.61
C ASP A 166 -3.65 -1.79 23.35
N LEU A 167 -3.52 -0.47 23.39
CA LEU A 167 -3.21 0.34 22.20
C LEU A 167 -1.73 0.64 22.07
N ASP A 168 -1.34 0.81 20.83
CA ASP A 168 -0.13 1.54 20.46
C ASP A 168 -0.39 3.03 20.68
N GLU A 169 0.26 3.60 21.71
CA GLU A 169 0.03 4.98 22.13
C GLU A 169 0.39 6.00 21.03
N ASP A 170 1.48 5.75 20.31
CA ASP A 170 1.95 6.63 19.23
C ASP A 170 0.95 6.63 18.06
N LEU A 171 0.44 5.45 17.68
CA LEU A 171 -0.57 5.35 16.64
C LEU A 171 -1.89 5.97 17.08
N GLN A 172 -2.26 5.81 18.35
CA GLN A 172 -3.46 6.44 18.92
C GLN A 172 -3.36 7.97 18.83
N GLU A 173 -2.23 8.54 19.21
CA GLU A 173 -1.98 9.98 19.09
C GLU A 173 -2.12 10.46 17.66
N LEU A 174 -1.46 9.78 16.70
CA LEU A 174 -1.53 10.12 15.28
C LEU A 174 -2.96 10.03 14.72
N VAL A 175 -3.73 9.01 15.10
CA VAL A 175 -5.12 8.86 14.67
C VAL A 175 -6.00 9.96 15.28
N GLN A 176 -5.74 10.39 16.51
CA GLN A 176 -6.43 11.52 17.13
C GLN A 176 -6.08 12.86 16.46
N LEU A 177 -4.81 13.07 16.12
CA LEU A 177 -4.39 14.27 15.38
C LEU A 177 -5.01 14.35 13.98
N ASN A 178 -5.32 13.20 13.38
CA ASN A 178 -6.01 13.08 12.09
C ASN A 178 -7.51 12.82 12.25
N ASN A 179 -8.12 13.28 13.34
CA ASN A 179 -9.46 12.92 13.74
C ASN A 179 -10.54 13.16 12.66
N GLU A 180 -10.52 14.30 11.97
CA GLU A 180 -11.49 14.59 10.90
C GLU A 180 -11.38 13.60 9.74
N ASP A 181 -10.17 13.20 9.39
CA ASP A 181 -9.89 12.30 8.26
C ASP A 181 -10.12 10.84 8.65
N SER A 182 -9.92 10.50 9.93
CA SER A 182 -10.08 9.17 10.49
C SER A 182 -11.49 8.87 10.97
N ALA A 183 -12.28 9.90 11.27
CA ALA A 183 -13.62 9.77 11.85
C ALA A 183 -14.55 8.79 11.10
N PRO A 184 -14.55 8.72 9.75
CA PRO A 184 -15.37 7.75 9.02
C PRO A 184 -15.03 6.29 9.29
N PHE A 185 -13.88 6.02 9.90
CA PHE A 185 -13.35 4.66 10.16
C PHE A 185 -13.43 4.25 11.62
N TYR A 186 -13.98 5.07 12.50
CA TYR A 186 -14.15 4.72 13.90
C TYR A 186 -15.28 3.72 14.13
N GLY A 187 -15.05 2.83 15.09
CA GLY A 187 -15.96 1.75 15.45
C GLY A 187 -15.89 0.57 14.49
N GLU A 188 -16.65 -0.48 14.78
CA GLU A 188 -16.63 -1.72 13.98
C GLU A 188 -17.12 -1.51 12.55
N GLU A 189 -18.14 -0.68 12.35
CA GLU A 189 -18.61 -0.34 11.00
C GLU A 189 -17.59 0.49 10.23
N GLY A 190 -16.98 1.47 10.88
CA GLY A 190 -15.94 2.29 10.29
C GLY A 190 -14.72 1.44 9.87
N TRP A 191 -14.32 0.50 10.72
CA TRP A 191 -13.28 -0.45 10.37
C TRP A 191 -13.62 -1.30 9.14
N ARG A 192 -14.85 -1.83 9.05
CA ARG A 192 -15.32 -2.57 7.87
C ARG A 192 -15.28 -1.70 6.61
N ASN A 193 -15.69 -0.44 6.73
CA ASN A 193 -15.62 0.52 5.64
C ASN A 193 -14.17 0.75 5.18
N PHE A 194 -13.22 0.84 6.12
CA PHE A 194 -11.80 0.96 5.80
C PHE A 194 -11.28 -0.28 5.04
N ILE A 195 -11.56 -1.48 5.53
CA ILE A 195 -11.14 -2.74 4.89
C ILE A 195 -11.76 -2.90 3.51
N ASN A 196 -13.08 -2.71 3.39
CA ASN A 196 -13.79 -2.87 2.12
C ASN A 196 -13.39 -1.80 1.11
N GLY A 197 -13.29 -0.53 1.54
CA GLY A 197 -12.90 0.57 0.70
C GLY A 197 -11.50 0.43 0.13
N ASN A 198 -10.59 -0.17 0.89
CA ASN A 198 -9.24 -0.49 0.42
C ASN A 198 -9.10 -1.91 -0.16
N MET A 199 -10.18 -2.69 -0.21
CA MET A 199 -10.16 -4.10 -0.68
C MET A 199 -9.12 -4.97 0.06
N LEU A 200 -8.99 -4.79 1.39
CA LEU A 200 -7.99 -5.45 2.24
C LEU A 200 -8.51 -6.77 2.86
N ASN A 201 -9.45 -7.42 2.22
CA ASN A 201 -10.11 -8.64 2.74
C ASN A 201 -9.13 -9.80 2.98
N ASP A 202 -7.99 -9.83 2.29
CA ASP A 202 -6.94 -10.85 2.52
C ASP A 202 -6.26 -10.74 3.90
N TYR A 203 -6.46 -9.63 4.60
CA TYR A 203 -5.85 -9.35 5.92
C TYR A 203 -6.80 -9.54 7.10
N VAL A 204 -8.06 -9.91 6.83
CA VAL A 204 -9.08 -10.12 7.85
C VAL A 204 -9.80 -11.46 7.66
N ASN A 205 -10.39 -11.99 8.72
CA ASN A 205 -11.28 -13.15 8.64
C ASN A 205 -12.72 -12.73 8.28
N SER A 206 -13.66 -13.69 8.28
CA SER A 206 -15.08 -13.45 7.99
C SER A 206 -15.75 -12.46 8.95
N ASP A 207 -15.21 -12.28 10.15
CA ASP A 207 -15.71 -11.36 11.17
C ASP A 207 -15.00 -10.00 11.13
N TYR A 208 -14.18 -9.76 10.10
CA TYR A 208 -13.33 -8.59 9.93
C TYR A 208 -12.23 -8.43 11.00
N LEU A 209 -11.91 -9.49 11.73
CA LEU A 209 -10.80 -9.47 12.69
C LEU A 209 -9.47 -9.64 11.94
N PRO A 210 -8.45 -8.83 12.24
CA PRO A 210 -7.15 -8.90 11.58
C PRO A 210 -6.46 -10.26 11.74
N ILE A 211 -5.87 -10.74 10.65
CA ILE A 211 -5.09 -11.99 10.59
C ILE A 211 -3.62 -11.62 10.47
N ILE A 212 -2.80 -11.96 11.47
CA ILE A 212 -1.37 -11.72 11.45
C ILE A 212 -0.67 -12.92 10.81
N LYS A 213 -0.25 -12.77 9.55
CA LYS A 213 0.46 -13.78 8.75
C LYS A 213 1.99 -13.66 8.90
N SER A 214 2.48 -12.45 9.13
CA SER A 214 3.90 -12.16 9.32
C SER A 214 4.42 -12.53 10.71
N LYS A 215 3.58 -13.12 11.56
CA LYS A 215 3.98 -13.61 12.88
C LYS A 215 5.11 -14.64 12.74
N GLY A 216 6.29 -14.28 13.22
CA GLY A 216 7.48 -15.13 13.09
C GLY A 216 8.47 -14.68 12.01
N TYR A 217 8.14 -13.69 11.19
CA TYR A 217 9.16 -13.02 10.39
C TYR A 217 10.04 -12.17 11.31
N THR A 218 11.29 -12.58 11.44
CA THR A 218 12.23 -11.92 12.38
C THR A 218 13.47 -11.36 11.68
N TRP A 219 13.59 -11.57 10.39
CA TRP A 219 14.78 -11.30 9.58
C TRP A 219 15.15 -9.81 9.50
N TRP A 220 14.22 -8.90 9.58
CA TRP A 220 14.44 -7.47 9.52
C TRP A 220 15.05 -6.86 10.80
N ARG A 221 14.96 -7.56 11.94
CA ARG A 221 15.53 -7.11 13.22
C ARG A 221 17.04 -7.25 13.34
N GLY A 222 17.75 -7.51 12.23
CA GLY A 222 19.23 -7.57 12.20
C GLY A 222 19.84 -8.79 12.89
N GLY A 223 19.04 -9.69 13.39
CA GLY A 223 19.48 -10.94 13.98
C GLY A 223 19.78 -11.98 12.91
N TYR A 224 20.87 -11.83 12.16
CA TYR A 224 21.35 -12.79 11.16
C TYR A 224 21.85 -14.11 11.78
N VAL A 225 21.19 -14.59 12.79
CA VAL A 225 21.62 -15.76 13.55
C VAL A 225 21.49 -17.04 12.72
N ASN A 226 20.59 -17.07 11.74
CA ASN A 226 20.44 -18.22 10.83
C ASN A 226 20.04 -17.79 9.43
N LYS A 227 20.99 -17.79 8.50
CA LYS A 227 20.78 -17.41 7.09
C LYS A 227 19.73 -18.27 6.38
N GLN A 228 19.67 -19.57 6.66
CA GLN A 228 18.72 -20.47 5.99
C GLN A 228 17.30 -20.15 6.40
N ARG A 229 17.05 -19.90 7.68
CA ARG A 229 15.75 -19.47 8.18
C ARG A 229 15.33 -18.14 7.55
N TYR A 230 16.25 -17.21 7.48
CA TYR A 230 16.04 -15.91 6.87
C TYR A 230 15.61 -16.04 5.40
N PHE A 231 16.32 -16.81 4.60
CA PHE A 231 15.95 -17.01 3.21
C PHE A 231 14.57 -17.67 3.06
N ALA A 232 14.26 -18.67 3.87
CA ALA A 232 12.96 -19.32 3.88
C ALA A 232 11.83 -18.33 4.22
N GLU A 233 12.06 -17.44 5.18
CA GLU A 233 11.11 -16.38 5.54
C GLU A 233 10.96 -15.36 4.39
N ALA A 234 12.03 -14.99 3.71
CA ALA A 234 12.01 -14.09 2.57
C ALA A 234 11.22 -14.66 1.39
N TYR A 235 11.44 -15.93 1.02
CA TYR A 235 10.64 -16.62 0.01
C TYR A 235 9.15 -16.58 0.36
N ARG A 236 8.81 -16.96 1.59
CA ARG A 236 7.42 -17.00 2.03
C ARG A 236 6.76 -15.63 2.03
N TYR A 237 7.46 -14.59 2.48
CA TYR A 237 6.97 -13.21 2.43
C TYR A 237 6.69 -12.76 1.00
N ILE A 238 7.63 -12.98 0.08
CA ILE A 238 7.47 -12.60 -1.33
C ILE A 238 6.28 -13.31 -1.95
N ASP A 239 6.16 -14.62 -1.74
CA ASP A 239 5.07 -15.42 -2.31
C ASP A 239 3.71 -14.99 -1.78
N GLU A 240 3.60 -14.78 -0.46
CA GLU A 240 2.37 -14.31 0.19
C GLU A 240 1.99 -12.91 -0.28
N SER A 241 2.94 -11.96 -0.26
CA SER A 241 2.70 -10.59 -0.69
C SER A 241 2.33 -10.50 -2.17
N THR A 242 3.04 -11.21 -3.04
CA THR A 242 2.73 -11.27 -4.47
C THR A 242 1.31 -11.80 -4.71
N ARG A 243 0.92 -12.86 -4.01
CA ARG A 243 -0.42 -13.44 -4.10
C ARG A 243 -1.50 -12.44 -3.69
N ILE A 244 -1.31 -11.75 -2.57
CA ILE A 244 -2.26 -10.75 -2.07
C ILE A 244 -2.37 -9.58 -3.03
N ILE A 245 -1.24 -9.02 -3.48
CA ILE A 245 -1.19 -7.92 -4.44
C ILE A 245 -1.94 -8.29 -5.72
N HIS A 246 -1.69 -9.47 -6.28
CA HIS A 246 -2.33 -9.90 -7.50
C HIS A 246 -3.85 -10.10 -7.33
N ASN A 247 -4.30 -10.75 -6.26
CA ASN A 247 -5.72 -10.95 -5.99
C ASN A 247 -6.46 -9.62 -5.80
N ARG A 248 -5.84 -8.70 -5.08
CA ARG A 248 -6.41 -7.37 -4.88
C ARG A 248 -6.43 -6.57 -6.19
N GLY A 249 -5.36 -6.63 -6.98
CA GLY A 249 -5.31 -6.01 -8.30
C GLY A 249 -6.44 -6.48 -9.22
N LYS A 250 -6.78 -7.77 -9.20
CA LYS A 250 -7.93 -8.32 -9.94
C LYS A 250 -9.25 -7.71 -9.49
N ARG A 251 -9.48 -7.60 -8.15
CA ARG A 251 -10.71 -6.97 -7.64
C ARG A 251 -10.82 -5.51 -8.06
N MET A 252 -9.71 -4.76 -7.99
CA MET A 252 -9.67 -3.37 -8.47
C MET A 252 -9.97 -3.29 -9.96
N LEU A 253 -9.38 -4.17 -10.75
CA LEU A 253 -9.59 -4.21 -12.21
C LEU A 253 -11.05 -4.50 -12.58
N GLU A 254 -11.70 -5.43 -11.87
CA GLU A 254 -13.12 -5.73 -12.05
C GLU A 254 -13.99 -4.50 -11.78
N THR A 255 -13.76 -3.81 -10.66
CA THR A 255 -14.45 -2.57 -10.33
C THR A 255 -14.22 -1.47 -11.39
N LEU A 256 -12.99 -1.34 -11.89
CA LEU A 256 -12.66 -0.35 -12.92
C LEU A 256 -13.35 -0.63 -14.26
N LYS A 257 -13.51 -1.90 -14.64
CA LYS A 257 -14.26 -2.29 -15.85
C LYS A 257 -15.72 -1.87 -15.75
N GLU A 258 -16.36 -2.14 -14.60
CA GLU A 258 -17.76 -1.73 -14.36
C GLU A 258 -17.97 -0.22 -14.44
N LYS A 259 -16.93 0.58 -14.26
CA LYS A 259 -17.01 2.05 -14.37
C LYS A 259 -16.80 2.56 -15.81
N LEU A 260 -16.28 1.72 -16.71
CA LEU A 260 -16.07 2.05 -18.12
C LEU A 260 -17.29 1.70 -18.99
N ASP A 261 -18.09 0.71 -18.55
CA ASP A 261 -19.33 0.30 -19.18
C ASP A 261 -20.47 1.31 -18.89
#